data_e1c720c934be1ab1c469b6301ce6f303
#
_entry.id   e1c720c934be1ab1c469b6301ce6f303
#
_cell.length_a   1.000
_cell.length_b   1.000
_cell.length_c   1.000
_cell.angle_alpha   90.00
_cell.angle_beta   90.00
_cell.angle_gamma   90.00
#
_symmetry.space_group_name_H-M   'P 1'
#
loop_
_entity.id
_entity.type
_entity.pdbx_description
1 polymer ?
#
loop_
_entity_poly.entity_id
_entity_poly.type
_entity_poly.pdbx_seq_one_letter_code
_entity_poly.pdbx_strand_id
1 'polypeptide(L)'
;AASNGSVNAMHDSLSPLGGMLPLLNMMLGEVIFGGVGAGLYGMLLFVLIAVFLAGLMVGRTPEYLGKKLEAKEVRLLVFTLLVMPVGVLVLGAIAASLPGPASAVTNPGPHGFSQLLYAYTSGSANNGSAFAGFGANTPFHNLMIGLAMLIGRFGYILPILAIAGSLAAKKASPVGPNSFPTHGPLFVSLLTVTILLVGGLTFLPTLALGPIAEQLSLGF
;
A
#
# COMPACT_ATOMS: atom_id res chain seq x y z
N ALA A 1 0.15 -2.43 10.75
CA ALA A 1 -1.28 -2.29 10.37
C ALA A 1 -1.90 -0.96 10.83
N ALA A 2 -1.16 -0.08 11.50
CA ALA A 2 -1.71 1.12 12.13
C ALA A 2 -0.94 2.42 11.85
N SER A 3 -0.08 2.48 10.86
CA SER A 3 0.79 3.63 10.54
C SER A 3 1.45 4.22 11.80
N ASN A 4 1.98 3.34 12.62
CA ASN A 4 2.63 3.66 13.90
C ASN A 4 3.92 2.86 14.00
N GLY A 5 5.04 3.54 14.18
CA GLY A 5 6.37 2.94 14.24
C GLY A 5 6.65 2.09 15.48
N SER A 6 5.73 2.02 16.43
CA SER A 6 5.90 1.18 17.63
C SER A 6 5.79 -0.29 17.28
N VAL A 7 6.75 -1.08 17.73
CA VAL A 7 6.79 -2.53 17.54
C VAL A 7 7.02 -3.21 18.90
N ASN A 8 6.47 -4.39 19.09
CA ASN A 8 6.66 -5.19 20.31
C ASN A 8 7.74 -6.26 20.16
N ALA A 9 8.35 -6.37 18.98
CA ALA A 9 9.44 -7.27 18.69
C ALA A 9 10.39 -6.61 17.67
N MET A 10 11.66 -7.04 17.67
CA MET A 10 12.62 -6.65 16.65
C MET A 10 12.27 -7.41 15.35
N HIS A 11 11.75 -6.73 14.34
CA HIS A 11 11.29 -7.36 13.10
C HIS A 11 12.43 -8.02 12.32
N ASP A 12 13.65 -7.50 12.44
CA ASP A 12 14.86 -8.07 11.83
C ASP A 12 15.19 -9.48 12.35
N SER A 13 14.78 -9.81 13.58
CA SER A 13 15.02 -11.12 14.21
C SER A 13 13.91 -12.14 13.95
N LEU A 14 12.85 -11.77 13.25
CA LEU A 14 11.80 -12.69 12.86
C LEU A 14 12.28 -13.65 11.75
N SER A 15 11.66 -14.83 11.67
CA SER A 15 11.89 -15.68 10.50
C SER A 15 11.49 -14.95 9.22
N PRO A 16 12.06 -15.31 8.05
CA PRO A 16 11.81 -14.59 6.80
C PRO A 16 10.31 -14.40 6.49
N LEU A 17 9.53 -15.46 6.58
CA LEU A 17 8.07 -15.38 6.39
C LEU A 17 7.38 -14.63 7.55
N GLY A 18 7.90 -14.72 8.78
CA GLY A 18 7.40 -13.95 9.91
C GLY A 18 7.59 -12.45 9.70
N GLY A 19 8.76 -12.02 9.25
CA GLY A 19 9.08 -10.62 8.89
C GLY A 19 8.33 -10.12 7.65
N MET A 20 7.97 -11.04 6.74
CA MET A 20 7.14 -10.72 5.56
C MET A 20 5.74 -10.24 5.95
N LEU A 21 5.15 -10.73 7.05
CA LEU A 21 3.78 -10.36 7.42
C LEU A 21 3.61 -8.86 7.73
N PRO A 22 4.41 -8.22 8.60
CA PRO A 22 4.31 -6.78 8.81
C PRO A 22 4.64 -5.98 7.54
N LEU A 23 5.59 -6.45 6.73
CA LEU A 23 5.92 -5.83 5.45
C LEU A 23 4.73 -5.87 4.49
N LEU A 24 4.10 -7.03 4.34
CA LEU A 24 2.91 -7.21 3.50
C LEU A 24 1.74 -6.34 3.99
N ASN A 25 1.50 -6.25 5.30
CA ASN A 25 0.44 -5.41 5.85
C ASN A 25 0.63 -3.92 5.48
N MET A 26 1.86 -3.41 5.54
CA MET A 26 2.16 -2.06 5.08
C MET A 26 1.94 -1.91 3.57
N MET A 27 2.37 -2.88 2.77
CA MET A 27 2.21 -2.88 1.30
C MET A 27 0.74 -2.95 0.86
N LEU A 28 -0.12 -3.60 1.64
CA LEU A 28 -1.58 -3.58 1.43
C LEU A 28 -2.23 -2.25 1.82
N GLY A 29 -1.46 -1.28 2.30
CA GLY A 29 -1.92 0.05 2.65
C GLY A 29 -2.48 0.18 4.07
N GLU A 30 -2.20 -0.78 4.95
CA GLU A 30 -2.63 -0.77 6.37
C GLU A 30 -4.14 -0.55 6.52
N VAL A 31 -4.94 -1.11 5.60
CA VAL A 31 -6.38 -0.85 5.52
C VAL A 31 -7.19 -1.53 6.62
N ILE A 32 -6.63 -2.55 7.29
CA ILE A 32 -7.26 -3.26 8.41
C ILE A 32 -6.70 -2.67 9.70
N PHE A 33 -7.59 -2.19 10.54
CA PHE A 33 -7.39 -1.31 11.69
C PHE A 33 -6.88 0.08 11.31
N GLY A 34 -5.92 0.20 10.41
CA GLY A 34 -5.43 1.43 9.82
C GLY A 34 -4.69 2.35 10.79
N GLY A 35 -3.98 3.33 10.22
CA GLY A 35 -3.43 4.45 10.96
C GLY A 35 -4.48 5.52 11.24
N VAL A 36 -4.09 6.63 11.90
CA VAL A 36 -4.98 7.74 12.26
C VAL A 36 -5.61 8.36 11.00
N GLY A 37 -6.81 7.92 10.68
CA GLY A 37 -7.54 8.27 9.47
C GLY A 37 -7.06 7.55 8.19
N ALA A 38 -5.78 7.24 8.06
CA ALA A 38 -5.17 6.68 6.86
C ALA A 38 -5.77 5.33 6.46
N GLY A 39 -5.99 4.41 7.40
CA GLY A 39 -6.61 3.13 7.12
C GLY A 39 -8.04 3.24 6.61
N LEU A 40 -8.82 4.15 7.19
CA LEU A 40 -10.21 4.36 6.77
C LEU A 40 -10.28 4.89 5.32
N TYR A 41 -9.57 5.95 4.98
CA TYR A 41 -9.63 6.47 3.62
C TYR A 41 -8.96 5.54 2.60
N GLY A 42 -7.95 4.77 3.01
CA GLY A 42 -7.38 3.69 2.21
C GLY A 42 -8.40 2.59 1.91
N MET A 43 -9.14 2.14 2.93
CA MET A 43 -10.23 1.19 2.75
C MET A 43 -11.32 1.74 1.81
N LEU A 44 -11.70 3.01 1.96
CA LEU A 44 -12.67 3.64 1.06
C LEU A 44 -12.20 3.70 -0.38
N LEU A 45 -10.90 3.92 -0.64
CA LEU A 45 -10.34 3.80 -1.99
C LEU A 45 -10.57 2.41 -2.57
N PHE A 46 -10.25 1.36 -1.83
CA PHE A 46 -10.49 -0.01 -2.28
C PHE A 46 -11.97 -0.32 -2.48
N VAL A 47 -12.86 0.23 -1.64
CA VAL A 47 -14.32 0.14 -1.85
C VAL A 47 -14.72 0.76 -3.19
N LEU A 48 -14.24 1.98 -3.49
CA LEU A 48 -14.55 2.65 -4.75
C LEU A 48 -14.00 1.89 -5.96
N ILE A 49 -12.79 1.31 -5.85
CA ILE A 49 -12.20 0.48 -6.90
C ILE A 49 -13.01 -0.79 -7.10
N ALA A 50 -13.36 -1.50 -6.02
CA ALA A 50 -14.15 -2.72 -6.09
C ALA A 50 -15.52 -2.46 -6.74
N VAL A 51 -16.20 -1.38 -6.35
CA VAL A 51 -17.47 -0.96 -6.94
C VAL A 51 -17.31 -0.61 -8.43
N PHE A 52 -16.25 0.10 -8.78
CA PHE A 52 -15.97 0.47 -10.17
C PHE A 52 -15.74 -0.77 -11.05
N LEU A 53 -14.84 -1.67 -10.61
CA LEU A 53 -14.52 -2.89 -11.35
C LEU A 53 -15.73 -3.82 -11.47
N ALA A 54 -16.42 -4.07 -10.37
CA ALA A 54 -17.60 -4.92 -10.36
C ALA A 54 -18.74 -4.33 -11.23
N GLY A 55 -18.96 -3.02 -11.12
CA GLY A 55 -19.95 -2.34 -11.95
C GLY A 55 -19.68 -2.52 -13.44
N LEU A 56 -18.44 -2.31 -13.87
CA LEU A 56 -18.04 -2.51 -15.27
C LEU A 56 -18.19 -3.97 -15.71
N MET A 57 -17.76 -4.93 -14.89
CA MET A 57 -17.80 -6.35 -15.23
C MET A 57 -19.23 -6.89 -15.41
N VAL A 58 -20.18 -6.38 -14.63
CA VAL A 58 -21.59 -6.82 -14.72
C VAL A 58 -22.47 -5.88 -15.56
N GLY A 59 -21.88 -4.88 -16.20
CA GLY A 59 -22.61 -3.91 -17.04
C GLY A 59 -23.54 -2.97 -16.25
N ARG A 60 -23.22 -2.72 -14.98
CA ARG A 60 -23.95 -1.79 -14.10
C ARG A 60 -23.21 -0.47 -13.98
N THR A 61 -23.94 0.62 -13.70
CA THR A 61 -23.33 1.92 -13.43
C THR A 61 -22.55 1.85 -12.11
N PRO A 62 -21.23 2.15 -12.10
CA PRO A 62 -20.48 2.23 -10.87
C PRO A 62 -20.96 3.42 -10.03
N GLU A 63 -21.53 3.14 -8.87
CA GLU A 63 -21.96 4.18 -7.94
C GLU A 63 -21.75 3.74 -6.49
N TYR A 64 -21.46 4.69 -5.64
CA TYR A 64 -21.29 4.48 -4.21
C TYR A 64 -22.13 5.50 -3.43
N LEU A 65 -22.99 5.01 -2.54
CA LEU A 65 -23.95 5.83 -1.78
C LEU A 65 -24.81 6.76 -2.67
N GLY A 66 -25.28 6.24 -3.81
CA GLY A 66 -26.08 7.00 -4.78
C GLY A 66 -25.28 8.02 -5.60
N LYS A 67 -23.96 8.02 -5.51
CA LYS A 67 -23.09 8.95 -6.27
C LYS A 67 -22.33 8.17 -7.35
N LYS A 68 -22.49 8.59 -8.60
CA LYS A 68 -21.81 7.96 -9.75
C LYS A 68 -20.31 8.21 -9.70
N LEU A 69 -19.54 7.14 -9.95
CA LEU A 69 -18.09 7.21 -10.17
C LEU A 69 -17.84 7.46 -11.66
N GLU A 70 -17.26 8.61 -11.99
CA GLU A 70 -17.00 9.05 -13.35
C GLU A 70 -15.48 9.07 -13.61
N ALA A 71 -15.09 9.35 -14.83
CA ALA A 71 -13.70 9.33 -15.25
C ALA A 71 -12.76 10.20 -14.38
N LYS A 72 -13.27 11.28 -13.79
CA LYS A 72 -12.48 12.15 -12.89
C LYS A 72 -12.10 11.42 -11.62
N GLU A 73 -13.08 10.81 -10.94
CA GLU A 73 -12.82 10.07 -9.70
C GLU A 73 -11.93 8.85 -9.97
N VAL A 74 -12.19 8.13 -11.07
CA VAL A 74 -11.40 6.95 -11.45
C VAL A 74 -9.93 7.30 -11.73
N ARG A 75 -9.66 8.42 -12.42
CA ARG A 75 -8.28 8.88 -12.64
C ARG A 75 -7.56 9.19 -11.31
N LEU A 76 -8.24 9.85 -10.39
CA LEU A 76 -7.69 10.15 -9.06
C LEU A 76 -7.47 8.87 -8.24
N LEU A 77 -8.40 7.89 -8.32
CA LEU A 77 -8.24 6.58 -7.68
C LEU A 77 -6.99 5.86 -8.20
N VAL A 78 -6.84 5.76 -9.53
CA VAL A 78 -5.67 5.11 -10.15
C VAL A 78 -4.38 5.83 -9.78
N PHE A 79 -4.37 7.17 -9.82
CA PHE A 79 -3.21 7.95 -9.39
C PHE A 79 -2.83 7.64 -7.94
N THR A 80 -3.82 7.64 -7.03
CA THR A 80 -3.57 7.37 -5.61
C THR A 80 -3.01 5.97 -5.38
N LEU A 81 -3.51 4.96 -6.12
CA LEU A 81 -2.97 3.60 -6.06
C LEU A 81 -1.48 3.51 -6.44
N LEU A 82 -1.03 4.35 -7.37
CA LEU A 82 0.36 4.33 -7.85
C LEU A 82 1.33 5.06 -6.91
N VAL A 83 0.83 5.87 -5.98
CA VAL A 83 1.68 6.66 -5.06
C VAL A 83 2.60 5.77 -4.22
N MET A 84 2.04 4.77 -3.56
CA MET A 84 2.83 3.88 -2.70
C MET A 84 3.83 3.04 -3.49
N PRO A 85 3.46 2.39 -4.63
CA PRO A 85 4.43 1.72 -5.49
C PRO A 85 5.60 2.61 -5.93
N VAL A 86 5.39 3.87 -6.23
CA VAL A 86 6.49 4.80 -6.58
C VAL A 86 7.47 4.94 -5.43
N GLY A 87 6.99 5.20 -4.22
CA GLY A 87 7.87 5.31 -3.05
C GLY A 87 8.60 4.02 -2.71
N VAL A 88 7.91 2.89 -2.76
CA VAL A 88 8.48 1.58 -2.40
C VAL A 88 9.39 1.03 -3.51
N LEU A 89 8.86 0.93 -4.73
CA LEU A 89 9.53 0.20 -5.81
C LEU A 89 10.56 1.08 -6.53
N VAL A 90 10.23 2.33 -6.86
CA VAL A 90 11.15 3.18 -7.62
C VAL A 90 12.27 3.70 -6.72
N LEU A 91 11.94 4.32 -5.59
CA LEU A 91 12.97 4.86 -4.69
C LEU A 91 13.77 3.73 -4.03
N GLY A 92 13.11 2.62 -3.66
CA GLY A 92 13.78 1.43 -3.15
C GLY A 92 14.72 0.79 -4.17
N ALA A 93 14.31 0.68 -5.44
CA ALA A 93 15.16 0.16 -6.52
C ALA A 93 16.39 1.05 -6.76
N ILE A 94 16.23 2.37 -6.75
CA ILE A 94 17.37 3.30 -6.87
C ILE A 94 18.36 3.06 -5.73
N ALA A 95 17.88 2.94 -4.49
CA ALA A 95 18.72 2.68 -3.33
C ALA A 95 19.42 1.31 -3.40
N ALA A 96 18.74 0.26 -3.86
CA ALA A 96 19.29 -1.07 -4.01
C ALA A 96 20.33 -1.19 -5.14
N SER A 97 20.22 -0.33 -6.17
CA SER A 97 21.09 -0.38 -7.35
C SER A 97 22.41 0.37 -7.16
N LEU A 98 22.51 1.23 -6.15
CA LEU A 98 23.68 2.05 -5.89
C LEU A 98 24.56 1.40 -4.79
N PRO A 99 25.85 1.11 -5.04
CA PRO A 99 26.71 0.41 -4.07
C PRO A 99 26.80 1.09 -2.70
N GLY A 100 26.89 2.42 -2.66
CA GLY A 100 26.96 3.20 -1.42
C GLY A 100 25.67 3.06 -0.58
N PRO A 101 24.49 3.42 -1.09
CA PRO A 101 23.22 3.21 -0.41
C PRO A 101 22.93 1.76 -0.05
N ALA A 102 23.21 0.81 -0.95
CA ALA A 102 22.98 -0.61 -0.69
C ALA A 102 23.82 -1.15 0.47
N SER A 103 24.94 -0.53 0.81
CA SER A 103 25.80 -0.93 1.94
C SER A 103 25.26 -0.52 3.32
N ALA A 104 24.15 0.19 3.38
CA ALA A 104 23.50 0.58 4.65
C ALA A 104 22.83 -0.59 5.38
N VAL A 105 22.71 -1.75 4.74
CA VAL A 105 22.15 -2.97 5.35
C VAL A 105 23.22 -3.68 6.18
N THR A 106 22.81 -4.34 7.27
CA THR A 106 23.72 -5.08 8.15
C THR A 106 23.86 -6.55 7.79
N ASN A 107 22.93 -7.07 6.99
CA ASN A 107 22.95 -8.46 6.55
C ASN A 107 23.14 -8.55 5.03
N PRO A 108 23.89 -9.54 4.54
CA PRO A 108 24.06 -9.75 3.10
C PRO A 108 22.83 -10.46 2.49
N GLY A 109 22.73 -10.38 1.15
CA GLY A 109 21.76 -11.17 0.40
C GLY A 109 20.30 -10.78 0.60
N PRO A 110 19.38 -11.74 0.52
CA PRO A 110 17.93 -11.48 0.57
C PRO A 110 17.45 -10.82 1.85
N HIS A 111 18.07 -11.11 3.00
CA HIS A 111 17.74 -10.46 4.25
C HIS A 111 18.06 -8.96 4.23
N GLY A 112 19.25 -8.58 3.78
CA GLY A 112 19.62 -7.16 3.61
C GLY A 112 18.73 -6.45 2.61
N PHE A 113 18.32 -7.11 1.54
CA PHE A 113 17.32 -6.56 0.63
C PHE A 113 15.96 -6.33 1.35
N SER A 114 15.54 -7.25 2.21
CA SER A 114 14.34 -7.10 3.04
C SER A 114 14.45 -5.91 3.99
N GLN A 115 15.62 -5.66 4.62
CA GLN A 115 15.86 -4.50 5.46
C GLN A 115 15.65 -3.18 4.70
N LEU A 116 16.24 -3.08 3.51
CA LEU A 116 16.12 -1.91 2.65
C LEU A 116 14.68 -1.74 2.16
N LEU A 117 14.06 -2.81 1.65
CA LEU A 117 12.67 -2.80 1.19
C LEU A 117 11.72 -2.37 2.30
N TYR A 118 11.94 -2.87 3.53
CA TYR A 118 11.15 -2.50 4.69
C TYR A 118 11.25 -0.99 5.00
N ALA A 119 12.46 -0.42 4.97
CA ALA A 119 12.67 1.00 5.23
C ALA A 119 11.91 1.89 4.25
N TYR A 120 11.96 1.59 2.95
CA TYR A 120 11.24 2.34 1.92
C TYR A 120 9.74 2.11 1.96
N THR A 121 9.30 0.91 2.34
CA THR A 121 7.87 0.61 2.54
C THR A 121 7.33 1.39 3.73
N SER A 122 8.02 1.36 4.86
CA SER A 122 7.67 2.09 6.07
C SER A 122 7.66 3.61 5.84
N GLY A 123 8.66 4.14 5.12
CA GLY A 123 8.69 5.53 4.72
C GLY A 123 7.49 5.92 3.86
N SER A 124 7.21 5.16 2.80
CA SER A 124 6.10 5.42 1.87
C SER A 124 4.73 5.28 2.53
N ALA A 125 4.55 4.29 3.40
CA ALA A 125 3.33 4.10 4.19
C ALA A 125 3.20 5.12 5.34
N ASN A 126 4.26 5.89 5.63
CA ASN A 126 4.35 6.76 6.81
C ASN A 126 4.12 6.00 8.12
N ASN A 127 4.57 4.77 8.19
CA ASN A 127 4.44 3.89 9.34
C ASN A 127 5.48 4.21 10.42
N GLY A 128 6.77 4.18 10.10
CA GLY A 128 7.87 4.50 11.00
C GLY A 128 8.56 3.29 11.64
N SER A 129 8.02 2.07 11.50
CA SER A 129 8.70 0.85 11.95
C SER A 129 9.91 0.53 11.05
N ALA A 130 10.87 -0.22 11.59
CA ALA A 130 12.07 -0.64 10.89
C ALA A 130 12.42 -2.09 11.22
N PHE A 131 13.27 -2.71 10.39
CA PHE A 131 13.89 -4.00 10.69
C PHE A 131 15.05 -3.87 11.69
N ALA A 132 15.34 -2.69 12.19
CA ALA A 132 16.40 -2.41 13.16
C ALA A 132 17.86 -2.67 12.70
N GLY A 133 18.09 -3.34 11.57
CA GLY A 133 19.41 -3.57 10.99
C GLY A 133 19.80 -2.60 9.88
N PHE A 134 18.99 -1.58 9.62
CA PHE A 134 19.20 -0.67 8.50
C PHE A 134 19.81 0.67 8.96
N GLY A 135 20.98 1.00 8.41
CA GLY A 135 21.71 2.23 8.69
C GLY A 135 21.18 3.43 7.91
N ALA A 136 19.96 3.90 8.24
CA ALA A 136 19.28 4.96 7.48
C ALA A 136 19.95 6.34 7.58
N ASN A 137 20.80 6.60 8.59
CA ASN A 137 21.36 7.93 8.83
C ASN A 137 22.52 8.26 7.88
N THR A 138 22.21 8.33 6.59
CA THR A 138 23.09 8.85 5.54
C THR A 138 22.41 9.96 4.77
N PRO A 139 23.14 10.92 4.16
CA PRO A 139 22.51 11.98 3.37
C PRO A 139 21.59 11.45 2.28
N PHE A 140 21.95 10.34 1.63
CA PHE A 140 21.15 9.72 0.60
C PHE A 140 19.83 9.17 1.14
N HIS A 141 19.88 8.31 2.16
CA HIS A 141 18.67 7.70 2.72
C HIS A 141 17.79 8.71 3.44
N ASN A 142 18.38 9.70 4.13
CA ASN A 142 17.61 10.78 4.75
C ASN A 142 16.79 11.55 3.70
N LEU A 143 17.38 11.87 2.54
CA LEU A 143 16.67 12.54 1.45
C LEU A 143 15.62 11.61 0.80
N MET A 144 16.01 10.41 0.41
CA MET A 144 15.14 9.50 -0.35
C MET A 144 13.97 8.97 0.47
N ILE A 145 14.19 8.62 1.73
CA ILE A 145 13.09 8.20 2.63
C ILE A 145 12.20 9.40 2.96
N GLY A 146 12.79 10.59 3.17
CA GLY A 146 12.03 11.83 3.34
C GLY A 146 11.12 12.13 2.14
N LEU A 147 11.62 11.95 0.92
CA LEU A 147 10.81 12.07 -0.30
C LEU A 147 9.71 11.00 -0.36
N ALA A 148 10.03 9.74 -0.01
CA ALA A 148 9.04 8.68 0.07
C ALA A 148 7.91 9.02 1.05
N MET A 149 8.26 9.58 2.22
CA MET A 149 7.28 10.04 3.22
C MET A 149 6.38 11.16 2.68
N LEU A 150 6.97 12.17 2.03
CA LEU A 150 6.21 13.28 1.44
C LEU A 150 5.27 12.79 0.33
N ILE A 151 5.78 11.96 -0.58
CA ILE A 151 4.98 11.36 -1.65
C ILE A 151 3.87 10.51 -1.05
N GLY A 152 4.18 9.62 -0.12
CA GLY A 152 3.21 8.73 0.51
C GLY A 152 2.11 9.49 1.27
N ARG A 153 2.45 10.56 1.97
CA ARG A 153 1.46 11.35 2.74
C ARG A 153 0.60 12.23 1.83
N PHE A 154 1.23 13.12 1.09
CA PHE A 154 0.50 14.13 0.32
C PHE A 154 -0.02 13.61 -1.01
N GLY A 155 0.71 12.71 -1.66
CA GLY A 155 0.23 12.00 -2.86
C GLY A 155 -1.00 11.14 -2.61
N TYR A 156 -1.24 10.75 -1.36
CA TYR A 156 -2.43 9.98 -0.95
C TYR A 156 -3.57 10.90 -0.52
N ILE A 157 -3.34 11.80 0.44
CA ILE A 157 -4.38 12.65 1.03
C ILE A 157 -5.00 13.61 0.00
N LEU A 158 -4.20 14.28 -0.83
CA LEU A 158 -4.71 15.29 -1.75
C LEU A 158 -5.69 14.75 -2.78
N PRO A 159 -5.40 13.62 -3.48
CA PRO A 159 -6.37 13.04 -4.40
C PRO A 159 -7.62 12.52 -3.69
N ILE A 160 -7.50 11.98 -2.48
CA ILE A 160 -8.65 11.49 -1.70
C ILE A 160 -9.59 12.65 -1.35
N LEU A 161 -9.05 13.78 -0.91
CA LEU A 161 -9.84 14.98 -0.66
C LEU A 161 -10.50 15.50 -1.95
N ALA A 162 -9.78 15.43 -3.08
CA ALA A 162 -10.34 15.81 -4.38
C ALA A 162 -11.49 14.87 -4.81
N ILE A 163 -11.36 13.55 -4.57
CA ILE A 163 -12.45 12.57 -4.79
C ILE A 163 -13.64 12.89 -3.89
N ALA A 164 -13.39 13.09 -2.60
CA ALA A 164 -14.44 13.41 -1.64
C ALA A 164 -15.19 14.70 -2.01
N GLY A 165 -14.46 15.76 -2.38
CA GLY A 165 -15.05 17.02 -2.85
C GLY A 165 -15.85 16.85 -4.15
N SER A 166 -15.34 16.06 -5.09
CA SER A 166 -16.04 15.76 -6.35
C SER A 166 -17.35 14.99 -6.07
N LEU A 167 -17.29 13.95 -5.22
CA LEU A 167 -18.49 13.19 -4.85
C LEU A 167 -19.49 14.03 -4.03
N ALA A 168 -19.00 14.90 -3.15
CA ALA A 168 -19.87 15.78 -2.36
C ALA A 168 -20.68 16.73 -3.25
N ALA A 169 -20.09 17.25 -4.31
CA ALA A 169 -20.76 18.15 -5.25
C ALA A 169 -21.82 17.46 -6.12
N LYS A 170 -21.81 16.14 -6.24
CA LYS A 170 -22.80 15.39 -7.04
C LYS A 170 -24.12 15.23 -6.30
N LYS A 171 -25.22 15.32 -7.06
CA LYS A 171 -26.54 14.96 -6.54
C LYS A 171 -26.61 13.44 -6.32
N ALA A 172 -27.19 13.02 -5.20
CA ALA A 172 -27.47 11.61 -4.97
C ALA A 172 -28.63 11.15 -5.87
N SER A 173 -28.43 10.02 -6.53
CA SER A 173 -29.50 9.32 -7.26
C SER A 173 -30.10 8.25 -6.35
N PRO A 174 -31.40 7.97 -6.43
CA PRO A 174 -31.96 6.82 -5.74
C PRO A 174 -31.27 5.54 -6.15
N VAL A 175 -31.00 4.67 -5.18
CA VAL A 175 -30.44 3.34 -5.47
C VAL A 175 -31.47 2.57 -6.28
N GLY A 176 -31.11 2.20 -7.49
CA GLY A 176 -31.98 1.51 -8.43
C GLY A 176 -31.57 0.04 -8.67
N PRO A 177 -32.37 -0.71 -9.43
CA PRO A 177 -32.05 -2.13 -9.73
C PRO A 177 -30.74 -2.31 -10.50
N ASN A 178 -30.22 -1.23 -11.11
CA ASN A 178 -28.95 -1.24 -11.82
C ASN A 178 -27.74 -0.86 -10.93
N SER A 179 -27.97 -0.53 -9.67
CA SER A 179 -26.89 -0.26 -8.72
C SER A 179 -26.22 -1.57 -8.29
N PHE A 180 -24.89 -1.54 -8.13
CA PHE A 180 -24.17 -2.69 -7.58
C PHE A 180 -24.32 -2.69 -6.06
N PRO A 181 -24.75 -3.83 -5.43
CA PRO A 181 -24.91 -3.89 -3.97
C PRO A 181 -23.56 -3.75 -3.26
N THR A 182 -23.47 -2.81 -2.33
CA THR A 182 -22.24 -2.57 -1.53
C THR A 182 -22.39 -3.11 -0.09
N HIS A 183 -23.09 -4.22 0.05
CA HIS A 183 -23.33 -4.89 1.33
C HIS A 183 -23.39 -6.41 1.15
N GLY A 184 -23.32 -7.12 2.28
CA GLY A 184 -23.40 -8.57 2.30
C GLY A 184 -22.11 -9.31 1.97
N PRO A 185 -22.10 -10.66 2.10
CA PRO A 185 -20.89 -11.46 2.00
C PRO A 185 -20.20 -11.36 0.64
N LEU A 186 -20.97 -11.25 -0.44
CA LEU A 186 -20.42 -11.13 -1.79
C LEU A 186 -19.56 -9.86 -1.93
N PHE A 187 -20.06 -8.72 -1.44
CA PHE A 187 -19.28 -7.47 -1.50
C PHE A 187 -18.04 -7.52 -0.61
N VAL A 188 -18.14 -8.09 0.59
CA VAL A 188 -16.99 -8.27 1.49
C VAL A 188 -15.92 -9.14 0.82
N SER A 189 -16.31 -10.27 0.22
CA SER A 189 -15.39 -11.15 -0.50
C SER A 189 -14.73 -10.42 -1.69
N LEU A 190 -15.51 -9.70 -2.49
CA LEU A 190 -15.01 -8.94 -3.62
C LEU A 190 -13.99 -7.87 -3.17
N LEU A 191 -14.29 -7.13 -2.12
CA LEU A 191 -13.41 -6.11 -1.56
C LEU A 191 -12.10 -6.74 -1.06
N THR A 192 -12.18 -7.84 -0.30
CA THR A 192 -11.01 -8.56 0.19
C THR A 192 -10.14 -9.05 -0.96
N VAL A 193 -10.73 -9.69 -1.96
CA VAL A 193 -10.02 -10.18 -3.15
C VAL A 193 -9.39 -9.01 -3.92
N THR A 194 -10.08 -7.88 -4.05
CA THR A 194 -9.54 -6.67 -4.71
C THR A 194 -8.29 -6.16 -4.00
N ILE A 195 -8.32 -6.05 -2.67
CA ILE A 195 -7.16 -5.63 -1.86
C ILE A 195 -5.98 -6.59 -2.08
N LEU A 196 -6.22 -7.89 -1.95
CA LEU A 196 -5.18 -8.89 -2.10
C LEU A 196 -4.61 -8.97 -3.52
N LEU A 197 -5.45 -8.86 -4.55
CA LEU A 197 -5.00 -8.86 -5.94
C LEU A 197 -4.18 -7.63 -6.27
N VAL A 198 -4.63 -6.44 -5.90
CA VAL A 198 -3.89 -5.20 -6.16
C VAL A 198 -2.55 -5.22 -5.43
N GLY A 199 -2.54 -5.58 -4.14
CA GLY A 199 -1.29 -5.68 -3.36
C GLY A 199 -0.38 -6.79 -3.88
N GLY A 200 -0.91 -7.96 -4.19
CA GLY A 200 -0.16 -9.09 -4.72
C GLY A 200 0.49 -8.77 -6.07
N LEU A 201 -0.29 -8.30 -7.04
CA LEU A 201 0.25 -7.93 -8.36
C LEU A 201 1.31 -6.83 -8.29
N THR A 202 1.18 -5.92 -7.33
CA THR A 202 2.12 -4.80 -7.17
C THR A 202 3.41 -5.22 -6.49
N PHE A 203 3.33 -5.98 -5.39
CA PHE A 203 4.47 -6.17 -4.49
C PHE A 203 5.02 -7.60 -4.43
N LEU A 204 4.30 -8.61 -4.94
CA LEU A 204 4.78 -10.00 -4.90
C LEU A 204 6.19 -10.17 -5.50
N PRO A 205 6.57 -9.51 -6.61
CA PRO A 205 7.93 -9.64 -7.15
C PRO A 205 9.03 -9.22 -6.17
N THR A 206 8.83 -8.13 -5.42
CA THR A 206 9.82 -7.67 -4.43
C THR A 206 9.84 -8.55 -3.18
N LEU A 207 8.69 -9.07 -2.76
CA LEU A 207 8.62 -10.05 -1.68
C LEU A 207 9.32 -11.37 -2.06
N ALA A 208 9.26 -11.74 -3.33
CA ALA A 208 9.98 -12.91 -3.85
C ALA A 208 11.51 -12.74 -3.79
N LEU A 209 12.01 -11.53 -4.02
CA LEU A 209 13.46 -11.23 -3.98
C LEU A 209 14.02 -11.11 -2.55
N GLY A 210 13.20 -10.76 -1.58
CA GLY A 210 13.57 -10.63 -0.17
C GLY A 210 13.12 -11.83 0.65
N PRO A 211 12.01 -11.72 1.39
CA PRO A 211 11.62 -12.73 2.40
C PRO A 211 11.44 -14.14 1.84
N ILE A 212 10.88 -14.29 0.63
CA ILE A 212 10.64 -15.62 0.05
C ILE A 212 11.97 -16.26 -0.38
N ALA A 213 12.85 -15.50 -1.06
CA ALA A 213 14.18 -16.00 -1.44
C ALA A 213 15.00 -16.38 -0.20
N GLU A 214 14.93 -15.59 0.86
CA GLU A 214 15.59 -15.88 2.13
C GLU A 214 15.06 -17.19 2.73
N GLN A 215 13.74 -17.36 2.82
CA GLN A 215 13.14 -18.59 3.35
C GLN A 215 13.57 -19.82 2.58
N LEU A 216 13.61 -19.74 1.24
CA LEU A 216 14.03 -20.84 0.39
C LEU A 216 15.54 -21.16 0.56
N SER A 217 16.36 -20.16 0.85
CA SER A 217 17.80 -20.34 1.09
C SER A 217 18.12 -21.05 2.41
N LEU A 218 17.19 -21.02 3.36
CA LEU A 218 17.33 -21.72 4.64
C LEU A 218 17.03 -23.23 4.57
N GLY A 219 16.53 -23.73 3.43
CA GLY A 219 16.32 -25.16 3.21
C GLY A 219 15.16 -25.79 3.97
N PHE A 220 14.17 -24.99 4.38
CA PHE A 220 12.93 -25.45 5.03
C PHE A 220 11.73 -25.38 4.10
#